data_a006dcaefe0021464b04e07a58c7357a
#
_entry.id   a006dcaefe0021464b04e07a58c7357a
#
_cell.length_a   1.000
_cell.length_b   1.000
_cell.length_c   1.000
_cell.angle_alpha   90.00
_cell.angle_beta   90.00
_cell.angle_gamma   90.00
#
_symmetry.space_group_name_H-M   'P 1'
#
loop_
_entity.id
_entity.type
_entity.pdbx_description
1 polymer ?
#
loop_
_entity_poly.entity_id
_entity_poly.type
_entity_poly.pdbx_seq_one_letter_code
_entity_poly.pdbx_strand_id
1 'polypeptide(L)'
;MTTNEYYNIVINPDDIPVLGIDNTAERPPPLPLPEPEPERNHTRNIDVRNVKIRSVYKFIHFIMLFTTIMGTIMVSDNYQSLMDTFMSAISYVSALENKIDILKIHTFYLSTCFTLATYNLYFEYIGYYFVYSLLNISTIVHLSLDRRDYYISQLLTIA
;
A
#
# COMPACT_ATOMS: atom_id res chain seq x y z
N MET A 1 10.49 7.39 -27.10
CA MET A 1 10.47 8.81 -26.70
C MET A 1 9.30 9.44 -27.39
N THR A 2 8.17 9.59 -26.71
CA THR A 2 6.97 10.23 -27.23
C THR A 2 6.82 11.55 -26.49
N THR A 3 7.09 12.64 -27.20
CA THR A 3 6.89 14.02 -26.76
C THR A 3 5.40 14.31 -26.73
N ASN A 4 4.83 14.50 -25.52
CA ASN A 4 3.49 15.06 -25.38
C ASN A 4 3.57 16.56 -25.63
N GLU A 5 3.13 17.00 -26.82
CA GLU A 5 2.87 18.40 -27.10
C GLU A 5 1.55 18.81 -26.44
N TYR A 6 1.65 19.57 -25.36
CA TYR A 6 0.50 20.26 -24.78
C TYR A 6 0.20 21.50 -25.63
N TYR A 7 -0.91 21.49 -26.37
CA TYR A 7 -1.43 22.67 -27.01
C TYR A 7 -2.02 23.62 -25.97
N ASN A 8 -1.29 24.69 -25.66
CA ASN A 8 -1.86 25.82 -24.93
C ASN A 8 -2.82 26.58 -25.82
N ILE A 9 -4.12 26.34 -25.69
CA ILE A 9 -5.16 27.13 -26.32
C ILE A 9 -5.25 28.45 -25.56
N VAL A 10 -4.64 29.50 -26.08
CA VAL A 10 -4.81 30.86 -25.54
C VAL A 10 -6.13 31.39 -26.11
N ILE A 11 -7.19 31.37 -25.28
CA ILE A 11 -8.46 32.03 -25.62
C ILE A 11 -8.27 33.51 -25.32
N ASN A 12 -8.36 34.32 -26.40
CA ASN A 12 -8.31 35.77 -26.26
C ASN A 12 -9.63 36.25 -25.62
N PRO A 13 -9.60 36.97 -24.46
CA PRO A 13 -10.82 37.42 -23.78
C PRO A 13 -11.69 38.37 -24.59
N ASP A 14 -11.19 38.95 -25.67
CA ASP A 14 -11.92 39.88 -26.54
C ASP A 14 -12.79 39.17 -27.59
N ASP A 15 -12.67 37.86 -27.78
CA ASP A 15 -13.41 37.07 -28.78
C ASP A 15 -14.71 36.46 -28.23
N ILE A 16 -15.11 36.79 -26.98
CA ILE A 16 -16.37 36.29 -26.43
C ILE A 16 -17.50 37.22 -26.89
N PRO A 17 -18.42 36.75 -27.75
CA PRO A 17 -19.56 37.58 -28.18
C PRO A 17 -20.41 37.88 -26.92
N VAL A 18 -20.51 39.18 -26.57
CA VAL A 18 -21.42 39.66 -25.55
C VAL A 18 -22.83 39.50 -26.07
N LEU A 19 -23.45 38.34 -25.77
CA LEU A 19 -24.88 38.15 -25.93
C LEU A 19 -25.59 39.11 -24.98
N GLY A 20 -26.27 40.11 -25.54
CA GLY A 20 -27.11 41.04 -24.78
C GLY A 20 -28.16 40.27 -24.01
N ILE A 21 -27.94 40.13 -22.70
CA ILE A 21 -28.91 39.52 -21.80
C ILE A 21 -29.94 40.61 -21.48
N ASP A 22 -31.17 40.39 -21.97
CA ASP A 22 -32.32 41.21 -21.64
C ASP A 22 -32.65 41.03 -20.16
N ASN A 23 -32.40 42.06 -19.38
CA ASN A 23 -32.43 42.01 -17.89
C ASN A 23 -33.87 42.02 -17.31
N THR A 24 -34.90 41.63 -18.06
CA THR A 24 -36.27 41.59 -17.61
C THR A 24 -36.78 40.19 -17.24
N ALA A 25 -35.93 39.14 -17.31
CA ALA A 25 -36.32 37.83 -16.86
C ALA A 25 -36.25 37.76 -15.33
N GLU A 26 -37.38 37.53 -14.68
CA GLU A 26 -37.49 37.25 -13.24
C GLU A 26 -36.43 36.16 -12.87
N ARG A 27 -35.56 36.50 -11.91
CA ARG A 27 -34.53 35.58 -11.43
C ARG A 27 -35.23 34.34 -10.84
N PRO A 28 -35.00 33.13 -11.43
CA PRO A 28 -35.58 31.92 -10.86
C PRO A 28 -35.17 31.77 -9.39
N PRO A 29 -36.05 31.23 -8.54
CA PRO A 29 -35.75 31.06 -7.13
C PRO A 29 -34.46 30.26 -6.98
N PRO A 30 -33.61 30.60 -6.00
CA PRO A 30 -32.37 29.89 -5.77
C PRO A 30 -32.64 28.38 -5.57
N LEU A 31 -32.01 27.55 -6.37
CA LEU A 31 -32.09 26.12 -6.21
C LEU A 31 -31.69 25.75 -4.78
N PRO A 32 -32.45 24.87 -4.09
CA PRO A 32 -32.07 24.40 -2.77
C PRO A 32 -30.66 23.88 -2.82
N LEU A 33 -29.82 24.37 -1.90
CA LEU A 33 -28.45 23.87 -1.73
C LEU A 33 -28.49 22.34 -1.59
N PRO A 34 -27.72 21.59 -2.38
CA PRO A 34 -27.68 20.15 -2.23
C PRO A 34 -27.31 19.82 -0.78
N GLU A 35 -28.10 18.97 -0.15
CA GLU A 35 -27.84 18.47 1.19
C GLU A 35 -26.39 17.90 1.22
N PRO A 36 -25.62 18.19 2.28
CA PRO A 36 -24.26 17.67 2.38
C PRO A 36 -24.29 16.13 2.39
N GLU A 37 -23.75 15.54 1.33
CA GLU A 37 -23.72 14.10 1.12
C GLU A 37 -23.07 13.37 2.31
N PRO A 38 -23.76 12.39 2.93
CA PRO A 38 -23.22 11.62 4.05
C PRO A 38 -22.03 10.71 3.65
N GLU A 39 -21.76 10.52 2.36
CA GLU A 39 -20.71 9.62 1.84
C GLU A 39 -19.28 10.08 2.14
N ARG A 40 -19.02 11.38 2.26
CA ARG A 40 -17.67 11.92 2.45
C ARG A 40 -17.01 11.52 3.77
N ASN A 41 -17.82 11.20 4.80
CA ASN A 41 -17.31 10.79 6.11
C ASN A 41 -16.93 9.30 6.16
N HIS A 42 -17.54 8.46 5.33
CA HIS A 42 -17.27 7.03 5.33
C HIS A 42 -15.94 6.71 4.65
N THR A 43 -15.65 7.32 3.51
CA THR A 43 -14.36 7.19 2.80
C THR A 43 -13.19 7.69 3.63
N ARG A 44 -13.34 8.81 4.33
CA ARG A 44 -12.30 9.37 5.20
C ARG A 44 -11.92 8.44 6.37
N ASN A 45 -12.89 7.75 6.96
CA ASN A 45 -12.66 6.81 8.05
C ASN A 45 -11.94 5.53 7.59
N ILE A 46 -12.21 5.06 6.37
CA ILE A 46 -11.55 3.90 5.78
C ILE A 46 -10.07 4.21 5.52
N ASP A 47 -9.77 5.38 4.95
CA ASP A 47 -8.38 5.79 4.67
C ASP A 47 -7.54 5.90 5.93
N VAL A 48 -8.07 6.50 7.00
CA VAL A 48 -7.35 6.63 8.28
C VAL A 48 -7.07 5.26 8.90
N ARG A 49 -8.00 4.32 8.81
CA ARG A 49 -7.82 2.95 9.31
C ARG A 49 -6.73 2.21 8.53
N ASN A 50 -6.73 2.31 7.21
CA ASN A 50 -5.76 1.67 6.34
C ASN A 50 -4.34 2.19 6.56
N VAL A 51 -4.19 3.51 6.76
CA VAL A 51 -2.90 4.13 7.10
C VAL A 51 -2.34 3.58 8.42
N LYS A 52 -3.19 3.45 9.45
CA LYS A 52 -2.77 2.89 10.76
C LYS A 52 -2.32 1.43 10.62
N ILE A 53 -3.07 0.62 9.89
CA ILE A 53 -2.74 -0.80 9.71
C ILE A 53 -1.43 -0.96 8.91
N ARG A 54 -1.22 -0.17 7.86
CA ARG A 54 0.07 -0.16 7.12
C ARG A 54 1.26 0.18 8.03
N SER A 55 1.10 1.14 8.93
CA SER A 55 2.15 1.49 9.90
C SER A 55 2.47 0.33 10.84
N VAL A 56 1.47 -0.43 11.27
CA VAL A 56 1.67 -1.62 12.11
C VAL A 56 2.48 -2.69 11.36
N TYR A 57 2.16 -2.98 10.09
CA TYR A 57 2.94 -3.95 9.30
C TYR A 57 4.39 -3.51 9.07
N LYS A 58 4.63 -2.23 8.79
CA LYS A 58 5.99 -1.69 8.69
C LYS A 58 6.77 -1.85 9.99
N PHE A 59 6.12 -1.61 11.12
CA PHE A 59 6.72 -1.79 12.43
C PHE A 59 7.02 -3.27 12.74
N ILE A 60 6.12 -4.18 12.36
CA ILE A 60 6.35 -5.63 12.51
C ILE A 60 7.57 -6.06 11.68
N HIS A 61 7.68 -5.66 10.42
CA HIS A 61 8.85 -5.98 9.59
C HIS A 61 10.14 -5.36 10.13
N PHE A 62 10.07 -4.19 10.75
CA PHE A 62 11.22 -3.60 11.45
C PHE A 62 11.65 -4.47 12.64
N ILE A 63 10.70 -4.94 13.46
CA ILE A 63 11.00 -5.85 14.59
C ILE A 63 11.62 -7.15 14.06
N MET A 64 11.09 -7.72 12.98
CA MET A 64 11.64 -8.92 12.34
C MET A 64 13.10 -8.70 11.95
N LEU A 65 13.40 -7.60 11.25
CA LEU A 65 14.77 -7.25 10.87
C LEU A 65 15.67 -7.07 12.09
N PHE A 66 15.21 -6.35 13.10
CA PHE A 66 15.98 -6.15 14.33
C PHE A 66 16.29 -7.47 15.03
N THR A 67 15.32 -8.37 15.12
CA THR A 67 15.48 -9.69 15.74
C THR A 67 16.50 -10.55 14.98
N THR A 68 16.47 -10.53 13.64
CA THR A 68 17.44 -11.28 12.82
C THR A 68 18.85 -10.70 12.94
N ILE A 69 19.02 -9.38 12.98
CA ILE A 69 20.32 -8.73 13.22
C ILE A 69 20.87 -9.13 14.58
N MET A 70 20.06 -9.07 15.64
CA MET A 70 20.50 -9.47 16.97
C MET A 70 20.87 -10.96 17.03
N GLY A 71 20.09 -11.83 16.37
CA GLY A 71 20.40 -13.25 16.23
C GLY A 71 21.74 -13.49 15.51
N THR A 72 22.01 -12.76 14.44
CA THR A 72 23.28 -12.87 13.68
C THR A 72 24.46 -12.42 14.53
N ILE A 73 24.34 -11.37 15.33
CA ILE A 73 25.41 -10.91 16.24
C ILE A 73 25.70 -11.95 17.31
N MET A 74 24.67 -12.62 17.83
CA MET A 74 24.81 -13.62 18.89
C MET A 74 25.38 -14.96 18.40
N VAL A 75 25.13 -15.31 17.13
CA VAL A 75 25.51 -16.60 16.52
C VAL A 75 26.42 -16.32 15.31
N SER A 76 27.61 -15.79 15.57
CA SER A 76 28.50 -15.17 14.57
C SER A 76 28.99 -16.07 13.45
N ASP A 77 28.83 -17.39 13.50
CA ASP A 77 29.44 -18.32 12.55
C ASP A 77 28.45 -19.07 11.64
N ASN A 78 27.20 -18.58 11.55
CA ASN A 78 26.16 -19.29 10.82
C ASN A 78 25.72 -18.50 9.56
N TYR A 79 26.07 -19.02 8.37
CA TYR A 79 25.62 -18.48 7.07
C TYR A 79 24.09 -18.34 6.97
N GLN A 80 23.34 -19.23 7.64
CA GLN A 80 21.88 -19.17 7.68
C GLN A 80 21.41 -17.88 8.33
N SER A 81 21.98 -17.51 9.46
CA SER A 81 21.64 -16.29 10.19
C SER A 81 21.91 -15.01 9.38
N LEU A 82 23.00 -15.00 8.60
CA LEU A 82 23.33 -13.92 7.68
C LEU A 82 22.30 -13.81 6.54
N MET A 83 21.90 -14.95 5.96
CA MET A 83 20.85 -14.99 4.91
C MET A 83 19.51 -14.56 5.45
N ASP A 84 19.12 -14.98 6.66
CA ASP A 84 17.89 -14.55 7.32
C ASP A 84 17.85 -13.03 7.53
N THR A 85 18.98 -12.45 7.95
CA THR A 85 19.10 -10.99 8.10
C THR A 85 18.99 -10.26 6.77
N PHE A 86 19.66 -10.74 5.73
CA PHE A 86 19.60 -10.17 4.39
C PHE A 86 18.16 -10.22 3.82
N MET A 87 17.52 -11.37 3.90
CA MET A 87 16.14 -11.55 3.42
C MET A 87 15.14 -10.72 4.23
N SER A 88 15.34 -10.59 5.55
CA SER A 88 14.52 -9.71 6.39
C SER A 88 14.69 -8.23 6.07
N ALA A 89 15.92 -7.79 5.73
CA ALA A 89 16.18 -6.43 5.27
C ALA A 89 15.45 -6.13 3.94
N ILE A 90 15.52 -7.04 2.97
CA ILE A 90 14.77 -6.92 1.71
C ILE A 90 13.26 -6.88 1.97
N SER A 91 12.76 -7.72 2.87
CA SER A 91 11.35 -7.76 3.24
C SER A 91 10.90 -6.44 3.88
N TYR A 92 11.70 -5.87 4.78
CA TYR A 92 11.43 -4.58 5.41
C TYR A 92 11.34 -3.44 4.38
N VAL A 93 12.32 -3.32 3.49
CA VAL A 93 12.31 -2.32 2.41
C VAL A 93 11.09 -2.51 1.50
N SER A 94 10.75 -3.76 1.18
CA SER A 94 9.60 -4.08 0.33
C SER A 94 8.26 -3.73 1.00
N ALA A 95 8.16 -3.90 2.32
CA ALA A 95 6.99 -3.46 3.09
C ALA A 95 6.88 -1.93 3.15
N LEU A 96 8.02 -1.21 3.22
CA LEU A 96 8.05 0.25 3.15
C LEU A 96 7.53 0.76 1.79
N GLU A 97 7.96 0.12 0.70
CA GLU A 97 7.62 0.50 -0.68
C GLU A 97 6.35 -0.16 -1.21
N ASN A 98 5.67 -0.98 -0.39
CA ASN A 98 4.46 -1.75 -0.76
C ASN A 98 4.70 -2.68 -1.98
N LYS A 99 5.88 -3.26 -2.11
CA LYS A 99 6.27 -4.19 -3.19
C LYS A 99 5.86 -5.62 -2.86
N ILE A 100 4.63 -5.99 -3.22
CA ILE A 100 4.03 -7.31 -2.90
C ILE A 100 4.83 -8.47 -3.49
N ASP A 101 5.39 -8.33 -4.70
CA ASP A 101 6.05 -9.43 -5.38
C ASP A 101 7.35 -9.85 -4.67
N ILE A 102 8.08 -8.89 -4.11
CA ILE A 102 9.28 -9.19 -3.31
C ILE A 102 8.89 -9.82 -1.97
N LEU A 103 7.79 -9.40 -1.36
CA LEU A 103 7.26 -10.04 -0.15
C LEU A 103 6.85 -11.49 -0.40
N LYS A 104 6.32 -11.83 -1.58
CA LYS A 104 6.05 -13.23 -1.99
C LYS A 104 7.33 -14.05 -2.08
N ILE A 105 8.41 -13.50 -2.65
CA ILE A 105 9.72 -14.16 -2.71
C ILE A 105 10.23 -14.45 -1.30
N HIS A 106 10.13 -13.49 -0.39
CA HIS A 106 10.50 -13.68 1.00
C HIS A 106 9.64 -14.75 1.69
N THR A 107 8.32 -14.78 1.42
CA THR A 107 7.44 -15.84 1.94
C THR A 107 7.87 -17.23 1.44
N PHE A 108 8.21 -17.34 0.17
CA PHE A 108 8.72 -18.59 -0.40
C PHE A 108 10.02 -19.04 0.30
N TYR A 109 10.97 -18.12 0.51
CA TYR A 109 12.19 -18.37 1.27
C TYR A 109 11.88 -18.89 2.68
N LEU A 110 11.02 -18.20 3.45
CA LEU A 110 10.64 -18.61 4.81
C LEU A 110 9.96 -20.00 4.82
N SER A 111 9.10 -20.28 3.84
CA SER A 111 8.45 -21.59 3.71
C SER A 111 9.45 -22.71 3.42
N THR A 112 10.48 -22.44 2.61
CA THR A 112 11.57 -23.39 2.35
C THR A 112 12.37 -23.64 3.61
N CYS A 113 12.76 -22.59 4.34
CA CYS A 113 13.48 -22.71 5.61
C CYS A 113 12.66 -23.46 6.67
N PHE A 114 11.35 -23.19 6.75
CA PHE A 114 10.43 -23.93 7.62
C PHE A 114 10.41 -25.43 7.30
N THR A 115 10.31 -25.78 6.02
CA THR A 115 10.32 -27.18 5.58
C THR A 115 11.62 -27.87 5.93
N LEU A 116 12.77 -27.21 5.68
CA LEU A 116 14.09 -27.74 6.03
C LEU A 116 14.26 -27.89 7.54
N ALA A 117 13.83 -26.89 8.34
CA ALA A 117 13.90 -26.96 9.80
C ALA A 117 13.04 -28.11 10.34
N THR A 118 11.85 -28.31 9.76
CA THR A 118 10.94 -29.42 10.14
C THR A 118 11.57 -30.77 9.78
N TYR A 119 12.13 -30.90 8.58
CA TYR A 119 12.78 -32.14 8.15
C TYR A 119 13.98 -32.52 9.04
N ASN A 120 14.80 -31.52 9.44
CA ASN A 120 15.98 -31.72 10.28
C ASN A 120 15.66 -31.71 11.79
N LEU A 121 14.39 -31.59 12.19
CA LEU A 121 13.92 -31.53 13.59
C LEU A 121 14.54 -30.39 14.42
N TYR A 122 14.85 -29.25 13.78
CA TYR A 122 15.33 -28.06 14.46
C TYR A 122 14.17 -27.27 15.07
N PHE A 123 13.64 -27.75 16.20
CA PHE A 123 12.44 -27.21 16.85
C PHE A 123 12.53 -25.72 17.15
N GLU A 124 13.69 -25.20 17.49
CA GLU A 124 13.91 -23.78 17.79
C GLU A 124 13.60 -22.88 16.58
N TYR A 125 13.92 -23.33 15.37
CA TYR A 125 13.72 -22.56 14.14
C TYR A 125 12.36 -22.77 13.51
N ILE A 126 11.66 -23.87 13.81
CA ILE A 126 10.33 -24.16 13.27
C ILE A 126 9.34 -23.07 13.67
N GLY A 127 9.29 -22.73 14.97
CA GLY A 127 8.41 -21.68 15.49
C GLY A 127 8.72 -20.32 14.89
N TYR A 128 9.99 -19.98 14.77
CA TYR A 128 10.47 -18.74 14.16
C TYR A 128 9.97 -18.61 12.70
N TYR A 129 10.31 -19.55 11.82
CA TYR A 129 9.93 -19.49 10.41
C TYR A 129 8.41 -19.55 10.20
N PHE A 130 7.68 -20.29 11.05
CA PHE A 130 6.23 -20.36 11.01
C PHE A 130 5.60 -18.99 11.29
N VAL A 131 5.96 -18.36 12.41
CA VAL A 131 5.41 -17.05 12.80
C VAL A 131 5.73 -15.99 11.75
N TYR A 132 6.97 -15.95 11.27
CA TYR A 132 7.39 -14.98 10.25
C TYR A 132 6.69 -15.20 8.91
N SER A 133 6.44 -16.44 8.50
CA SER A 133 5.64 -16.76 7.31
C SER A 133 4.22 -16.23 7.44
N LEU A 134 3.57 -16.45 8.57
CA LEU A 134 2.21 -15.95 8.82
C LEU A 134 2.12 -14.43 8.80
N LEU A 135 3.07 -13.74 9.44
CA LEU A 135 3.12 -12.27 9.44
C LEU A 135 3.33 -11.71 8.02
N ASN A 136 4.19 -12.35 7.24
CA ASN A 136 4.46 -11.93 5.88
C ASN A 136 3.25 -12.16 4.96
N ILE A 137 2.59 -13.33 5.07
CA ILE A 137 1.35 -13.63 4.35
C ILE A 137 0.26 -12.61 4.71
N SER A 138 0.08 -12.31 6.00
CA SER A 138 -0.89 -11.32 6.47
C SER A 138 -0.62 -9.93 5.85
N THR A 139 0.65 -9.52 5.77
CA THR A 139 1.05 -8.27 5.11
C THR A 139 0.69 -8.26 3.62
N ILE A 140 1.00 -9.36 2.91
CA ILE A 140 0.69 -9.51 1.47
C ILE A 140 -0.82 -9.44 1.22
N VAL A 141 -1.61 -10.14 2.01
CA VAL A 141 -3.08 -10.14 1.89
C VAL A 141 -3.62 -8.72 2.08
N HIS A 142 -3.17 -8.04 3.13
CA HIS A 142 -3.62 -6.68 3.42
C HIS A 142 -3.26 -5.69 2.30
N LEU A 143 -2.01 -5.69 1.84
CA LEU A 143 -1.57 -4.83 0.74
C LEU A 143 -2.29 -5.16 -0.58
N SER A 144 -2.65 -6.42 -0.80
CA SER A 144 -3.41 -6.84 -1.99
C SER A 144 -4.84 -6.35 -1.96
N LEU A 145 -5.50 -6.38 -0.79
CA LEU A 145 -6.84 -5.85 -0.58
C LEU A 145 -6.88 -4.33 -0.76
N ASP A 146 -5.93 -3.60 -0.16
CA ASP A 146 -5.81 -2.15 -0.32
C ASP A 146 -5.65 -1.75 -1.80
N ARG A 147 -4.82 -2.48 -2.55
CA ARG A 147 -4.62 -2.23 -3.98
C ARG A 147 -5.91 -2.45 -4.77
N ARG A 148 -6.64 -3.53 -4.47
CA ARG A 148 -7.92 -3.84 -5.12
C ARG A 148 -8.96 -2.75 -4.85
N ASP A 149 -9.10 -2.31 -3.61
CA ASP A 149 -10.07 -1.29 -3.22
C ASP A 149 -9.75 0.06 -3.88
N TYR A 150 -8.47 0.39 -4.04
CA TYR A 150 -8.04 1.55 -4.81
C TYR A 150 -8.47 1.47 -6.29
N TYR A 151 -8.29 0.33 -6.96
CA TYR A 151 -8.72 0.17 -8.35
C TYR A 151 -10.24 0.24 -8.52
N ILE A 152 -11.01 -0.33 -7.60
CA ILE A 152 -12.46 -0.27 -7.62
C ILE A 152 -12.93 1.19 -7.48
N SER A 153 -12.36 1.95 -6.55
CA SER A 153 -12.70 3.37 -6.37
C SER A 153 -12.41 4.22 -7.61
N GLN A 154 -11.28 3.96 -8.30
CA GLN A 154 -10.94 4.62 -9.55
C GLN A 154 -11.95 4.32 -10.67
N LEU A 155 -12.38 3.07 -10.81
CA LEU A 155 -13.38 2.67 -11.80
C LEU A 155 -14.73 3.33 -11.56
N LEU A 156 -15.16 3.45 -10.30
CA LEU A 156 -16.42 4.11 -9.93
C LEU A 156 -16.39 5.63 -10.14
N THR A 157 -15.21 6.23 -10.17
CA THR A 157 -15.07 7.68 -10.40
C THR A 157 -15.13 8.02 -11.89
N ILE A 158 -14.88 7.05 -12.77
CA ILE A 158 -14.87 7.23 -14.24
C ILE A 158 -16.23 6.89 -14.85
N ALA A 159 -17.08 6.12 -14.17
CA ALA A 159 -18.42 5.73 -14.59
C ALA A 159 -19.46 6.79 -14.22
#